data_b4385c4151ebe31c82324d25dc8b0322
#
_entry.id   b4385c4151ebe31c82324d25dc8b0322
#
_cell.length_a   1.000
_cell.length_b   1.000
_cell.length_c   1.000
_cell.angle_alpha   90.00
_cell.angle_beta   90.00
_cell.angle_gamma   90.00
#
_symmetry.space_group_name_H-M   'P 1'
#
loop_
_entity.id
_entity.type
_entity.pdbx_description
1 polymer ?
#
loop_
_entity_poly.entity_id
_entity_poly.type
_entity_poly.pdbx_seq_one_letter_code
_entity_poly.pdbx_strand_id
1 'polypeptide(L)'
;MTSVAQSIVTPSVVRGPQRGAAPTSSSGLDLARIRVDFPILAERINGKPLVYLDNGATSQKPQVVLDAIANYYTHMNANIHRGVHTLSVRATEAHDAARQTVRKFLNVADTREIIFVRGATEAINLVAQTYGRVHVGAGDEVLITAMEHHSNIVPWQILSEEKGAHLKVAPINDRGELMLDEFAKLIRPRTKIVAVTHVSNALGTVVPLREVIDIAHRSGVPVLVDGAQAVPHFSVDVQALDCDFYAFSGHKVYGPTGIGVLYGKRALLNAMPPYQGGGDMISSVTFEKTIFNKLPFKFEAGTPDISGAIGLAAAIRYLDGIGIENVAAHEHDLLEYATEKVSAIPGIRPVGTAKEKAGVLSFVMEGIHPHDIGTILDQEGIAIRTGHHCSQPVMQRFDIPATARASFALYNTREEVDALVAGIEKVQEVFA
;
A
#
# COMPACT_ATOMS: atom_id res chain seq x y z
N MET A 1 53.19 -10.69 -27.44
CA MET A 1 52.38 -10.39 -28.62
C MET A 1 51.73 -11.67 -29.08
N THR A 2 50.50 -11.92 -28.76
CA THR A 2 49.57 -12.82 -29.47
C THR A 2 48.19 -12.65 -28.83
N SER A 3 47.30 -12.04 -29.60
CA SER A 3 45.91 -11.78 -29.31
C SER A 3 45.12 -13.09 -29.33
N VAL A 4 44.35 -13.37 -28.27
CA VAL A 4 43.35 -14.44 -28.27
C VAL A 4 41.99 -13.77 -28.28
N ALA A 5 41.34 -13.80 -29.43
CA ALA A 5 39.94 -13.42 -29.61
C ALA A 5 39.05 -14.52 -29.02
N GLN A 6 38.27 -14.20 -28.02
CA GLN A 6 37.20 -15.07 -27.52
C GLN A 6 35.92 -14.84 -28.32
N SER A 7 35.45 -15.89 -28.97
CA SER A 7 34.20 -15.96 -29.72
C SER A 7 33.02 -15.98 -28.76
N ILE A 8 32.13 -15.02 -28.90
CA ILE A 8 30.82 -14.97 -28.21
C ILE A 8 29.89 -15.94 -28.94
N VAL A 9 29.50 -17.01 -28.25
CA VAL A 9 28.46 -17.94 -28.72
C VAL A 9 27.09 -17.38 -28.29
N THR A 10 26.29 -16.97 -29.25
CA THR A 10 24.88 -16.60 -29.07
C THR A 10 24.04 -17.87 -28.92
N PRO A 11 23.15 -17.98 -27.93
CA PRO A 11 22.21 -19.10 -27.85
C PRO A 11 21.11 -18.99 -28.91
N SER A 12 20.88 -20.04 -29.66
CA SER A 12 19.79 -20.18 -30.61
C SER A 12 18.45 -20.26 -29.89
N VAL A 13 17.50 -19.36 -30.24
CA VAL A 13 16.11 -19.36 -29.77
C VAL A 13 15.37 -20.52 -30.44
N VAL A 14 15.02 -21.54 -29.68
CA VAL A 14 14.11 -22.59 -30.11
C VAL A 14 12.67 -22.02 -30.05
N ARG A 15 12.03 -21.84 -31.20
CA ARG A 15 10.62 -21.48 -31.30
C ARG A 15 9.76 -22.68 -30.91
N GLY A 16 9.05 -22.57 -29.78
CA GLY A 16 8.00 -23.50 -29.38
C GLY A 16 6.70 -23.29 -30.20
N PRO A 17 5.76 -24.26 -30.19
CA PRO A 17 4.56 -24.22 -31.03
C PRO A 17 3.65 -23.04 -30.65
N GLN A 18 3.12 -22.34 -31.67
CA GLN A 18 2.11 -21.30 -31.53
C GLN A 18 0.85 -21.89 -30.90
N ARG A 19 0.55 -21.49 -29.67
CA ARG A 19 -0.76 -21.72 -29.03
C ARG A 19 -1.71 -20.59 -29.45
N GLY A 20 -2.96 -20.95 -29.73
CA GLY A 20 -4.04 -20.05 -30.14
C GLY A 20 -4.19 -18.90 -29.14
N ALA A 21 -4.52 -17.73 -29.66
CA ALA A 21 -4.71 -16.50 -28.87
C ALA A 21 -5.79 -16.71 -27.81
N ALA A 22 -5.39 -16.56 -26.54
CA ALA A 22 -6.34 -16.43 -25.44
C ALA A 22 -7.10 -15.08 -25.57
N PRO A 23 -8.33 -14.97 -25.07
CA PRO A 23 -9.09 -13.74 -25.13
C PRO A 23 -8.32 -12.64 -24.39
N THR A 24 -7.99 -11.56 -25.09
CA THR A 24 -7.41 -10.34 -24.49
C THR A 24 -8.45 -9.69 -23.61
N SER A 25 -8.08 -9.38 -22.35
CA SER A 25 -8.90 -8.54 -21.48
C SER A 25 -9.15 -7.17 -22.13
N SER A 26 -10.21 -6.47 -21.75
CA SER A 26 -10.52 -5.11 -22.21
C SER A 26 -9.36 -4.11 -21.95
N SER A 27 -8.48 -4.42 -20.99
CA SER A 27 -7.29 -3.65 -20.62
C SER A 27 -6.04 -3.91 -21.47
N GLY A 28 -6.08 -4.85 -22.44
CA GLY A 28 -4.91 -5.21 -23.24
C GLY A 28 -3.82 -5.99 -22.49
N LEU A 29 -4.02 -6.39 -21.23
CA LEU A 29 -3.07 -7.17 -20.44
C LEU A 29 -3.06 -8.64 -20.89
N ASP A 30 -1.86 -9.21 -21.07
CA ASP A 30 -1.66 -10.66 -21.22
C ASP A 30 -1.64 -11.32 -19.83
N LEU A 31 -2.85 -11.58 -19.30
CA LEU A 31 -3.01 -12.16 -17.95
C LEU A 31 -2.37 -13.55 -17.83
N ALA A 32 -2.38 -14.35 -18.89
CA ALA A 32 -1.76 -15.68 -18.87
C ALA A 32 -0.24 -15.57 -18.63
N ARG A 33 0.40 -14.63 -19.29
CA ARG A 33 1.83 -14.34 -19.07
C ARG A 33 2.08 -13.75 -17.69
N ILE A 34 1.29 -12.76 -17.26
CA ILE A 34 1.45 -12.10 -15.96
C ILE A 34 1.33 -13.12 -14.83
N ARG A 35 0.36 -14.01 -14.87
CA ARG A 35 0.14 -15.02 -13.81
C ARG A 35 1.31 -15.98 -13.64
N VAL A 36 2.03 -16.30 -14.71
CA VAL A 36 3.25 -17.16 -14.67
C VAL A 36 4.38 -16.47 -13.87
N ASP A 37 4.40 -15.14 -13.85
CA ASP A 37 5.39 -14.38 -13.08
C ASP A 37 5.16 -14.50 -11.56
N PHE A 38 4.01 -14.99 -11.11
CA PHE A 38 3.65 -15.14 -9.69
C PHE A 38 3.57 -16.62 -9.29
N PRO A 39 4.67 -17.23 -8.82
CA PRO A 39 4.76 -18.69 -8.59
C PRO A 39 3.67 -19.24 -7.66
N ILE A 40 3.30 -18.49 -6.63
CA ILE A 40 2.31 -18.90 -5.64
C ILE A 40 0.90 -19.13 -6.26
N LEU A 41 0.58 -18.51 -7.39
CA LEU A 41 -0.72 -18.69 -8.05
C LEU A 41 -0.87 -20.08 -8.68
N ALA A 42 0.20 -20.87 -8.75
CA ALA A 42 0.17 -22.27 -9.17
C ALA A 42 -0.18 -23.23 -8.00
N GLU A 43 -0.23 -22.74 -6.77
CA GLU A 43 -0.55 -23.55 -5.59
C GLU A 43 -2.00 -24.08 -5.62
N ARG A 44 -2.21 -25.16 -4.89
CA ARG A 44 -3.52 -25.77 -4.68
C ARG A 44 -3.87 -25.74 -3.20
N ILE A 45 -5.04 -25.21 -2.88
CA ILE A 45 -5.56 -25.15 -1.51
C ILE A 45 -6.73 -26.14 -1.42
N ASN A 46 -6.69 -27.04 -0.44
CA ASN A 46 -7.71 -28.10 -0.27
C ASN A 46 -7.96 -28.92 -1.55
N GLY A 47 -6.91 -29.13 -2.37
CA GLY A 47 -7.00 -29.87 -3.63
C GLY A 47 -7.57 -29.05 -4.82
N LYS A 48 -7.92 -27.78 -4.63
CA LYS A 48 -8.46 -26.86 -5.65
C LYS A 48 -7.41 -25.82 -6.07
N PRO A 49 -7.47 -25.26 -7.29
CA PRO A 49 -6.61 -24.15 -7.67
C PRO A 49 -6.79 -22.96 -6.70
N LEU A 50 -5.71 -22.29 -6.35
CA LEU A 50 -5.77 -21.08 -5.53
C LEU A 50 -6.47 -19.94 -6.29
N VAL A 51 -7.51 -19.38 -5.67
CA VAL A 51 -8.14 -18.11 -6.04
C VAL A 51 -7.83 -17.09 -4.95
N TYR A 52 -6.83 -16.21 -5.21
CA TYR A 52 -6.35 -15.28 -4.19
C TYR A 52 -6.98 -13.89 -4.35
N LEU A 53 -7.92 -13.57 -3.47
CA LEU A 53 -8.69 -12.32 -3.45
C LEU A 53 -8.52 -11.52 -2.13
N ASP A 54 -7.39 -11.69 -1.43
CA ASP A 54 -7.05 -10.90 -0.22
C ASP A 54 -5.88 -9.92 -0.47
N ASN A 55 -5.83 -9.33 -1.67
CA ASN A 55 -4.76 -8.40 -2.07
C ASN A 55 -4.71 -7.12 -1.25
N GLY A 56 -5.84 -6.63 -0.76
CA GLY A 56 -5.91 -5.49 0.15
C GLY A 56 -5.24 -5.72 1.51
N ALA A 57 -4.97 -6.98 1.90
CA ALA A 57 -4.14 -7.31 3.05
C ALA A 57 -2.65 -7.38 2.68
N THR A 58 -2.31 -8.13 1.63
CA THR A 58 -0.96 -8.21 1.03
C THR A 58 -1.08 -8.73 -0.40
N SER A 59 -0.39 -8.14 -1.37
CA SER A 59 -0.31 -8.67 -2.73
C SER A 59 0.70 -9.80 -2.82
N GLN A 60 0.59 -10.67 -3.84
CA GLN A 60 1.58 -11.70 -4.13
C GLN A 60 2.84 -11.09 -4.77
N LYS A 61 3.94 -11.87 -4.82
CA LYS A 61 5.25 -11.38 -5.26
C LYS A 61 5.61 -12.01 -6.59
N PRO A 62 5.95 -11.19 -7.62
CA PRO A 62 6.45 -11.75 -8.87
C PRO A 62 7.87 -12.30 -8.68
N GLN A 63 8.25 -13.29 -9.49
CA GLN A 63 9.54 -13.97 -9.43
C GLN A 63 10.73 -12.99 -9.43
N VAL A 64 10.63 -11.92 -10.23
CA VAL A 64 11.68 -10.89 -10.31
C VAL A 64 11.98 -10.21 -8.98
N VAL A 65 11.02 -10.11 -8.08
CA VAL A 65 11.20 -9.57 -6.72
C VAL A 65 11.90 -10.58 -5.84
N LEU A 66 11.52 -11.87 -5.92
CA LEU A 66 12.15 -12.96 -5.20
C LEU A 66 13.61 -13.09 -5.61
N ASP A 67 13.87 -13.05 -6.92
CA ASP A 67 15.22 -13.12 -7.50
C ASP A 67 16.08 -11.92 -7.08
N ALA A 68 15.52 -10.70 -7.03
CA ALA A 68 16.26 -9.52 -6.61
C ALA A 68 16.73 -9.61 -5.16
N ILE A 69 15.88 -10.11 -4.26
CA ILE A 69 16.22 -10.34 -2.85
C ILE A 69 17.27 -11.46 -2.73
N ALA A 70 17.06 -12.58 -3.41
CA ALA A 70 17.99 -13.70 -3.41
C ALA A 70 19.37 -13.27 -3.94
N ASN A 71 19.40 -12.53 -5.06
CA ASN A 71 20.64 -12.02 -5.67
C ASN A 71 21.40 -11.07 -4.73
N TYR A 72 20.71 -10.22 -3.99
CA TYR A 72 21.35 -9.37 -2.98
C TYR A 72 22.12 -10.22 -1.96
N TYR A 73 21.46 -11.18 -1.33
CA TYR A 73 22.08 -12.01 -0.29
C TYR A 73 23.19 -12.93 -0.82
N THR A 74 23.06 -13.43 -2.03
CA THR A 74 24.03 -14.37 -2.62
C THR A 74 25.26 -13.69 -3.21
N HIS A 75 25.15 -12.42 -3.65
CA HIS A 75 26.23 -11.78 -4.46
C HIS A 75 26.67 -10.40 -3.98
N MET A 76 25.87 -9.70 -3.14
CA MET A 76 26.13 -8.30 -2.79
C MET A 76 25.99 -8.01 -1.29
N ASN A 77 25.66 -9.00 -0.47
CA ASN A 77 25.38 -8.77 0.97
C ASN A 77 26.53 -8.09 1.69
N ALA A 78 26.35 -6.83 2.03
CA ALA A 78 27.27 -6.03 2.82
C ALA A 78 26.51 -4.86 3.46
N ASN A 79 27.03 -4.30 4.55
CA ASN A 79 26.53 -3.04 5.08
C ASN A 79 26.85 -1.88 4.10
N ILE A 80 26.01 -0.85 4.12
CA ILE A 80 26.04 0.28 3.20
C ILE A 80 26.70 1.53 3.79
N HIS A 81 27.00 2.51 2.96
CA HIS A 81 27.50 3.87 3.21
C HIS A 81 28.93 3.98 3.72
N ARG A 82 29.40 3.15 4.68
CA ARG A 82 30.70 3.33 5.36
C ARG A 82 31.78 2.32 4.94
N GLY A 83 31.40 1.28 4.24
CA GLY A 83 32.36 0.27 3.79
C GLY A 83 33.13 0.73 2.56
N VAL A 84 34.46 0.54 2.56
CA VAL A 84 35.33 0.91 1.43
C VAL A 84 35.64 -0.28 0.49
N HIS A 85 35.08 -1.45 0.77
CA HIS A 85 35.25 -2.64 -0.04
C HIS A 85 34.14 -2.78 -1.11
N THR A 86 34.45 -3.49 -2.20
CA THR A 86 33.58 -3.63 -3.38
C THR A 86 32.14 -4.05 -3.07
N LEU A 87 31.92 -5.00 -2.14
CA LEU A 87 30.56 -5.43 -1.80
C LEU A 87 29.75 -4.31 -1.16
N SER A 88 30.35 -3.51 -0.24
CA SER A 88 29.67 -2.37 0.36
C SER A 88 29.33 -1.28 -0.66
N VAL A 89 30.22 -1.03 -1.63
CA VAL A 89 29.95 -0.08 -2.72
C VAL A 89 28.77 -0.55 -3.55
N ARG A 90 28.74 -1.81 -3.98
CA ARG A 90 27.64 -2.40 -4.76
C ARG A 90 26.31 -2.37 -3.99
N ALA A 91 26.33 -2.73 -2.72
CA ALA A 91 25.13 -2.69 -1.87
C ALA A 91 24.60 -1.25 -1.71
N THR A 92 25.49 -0.27 -1.52
CA THR A 92 25.13 1.16 -1.42
C THR A 92 24.51 1.66 -2.73
N GLU A 93 25.15 1.38 -3.88
CA GLU A 93 24.62 1.75 -5.19
C GLU A 93 23.23 1.15 -5.45
N ALA A 94 23.04 -0.12 -5.09
CA ALA A 94 21.73 -0.78 -5.25
C ALA A 94 20.65 -0.17 -4.35
N HIS A 95 20.98 0.17 -3.10
CA HIS A 95 20.07 0.82 -2.17
C HIS A 95 19.73 2.26 -2.61
N ASP A 96 20.71 3.02 -3.08
CA ASP A 96 20.48 4.38 -3.60
C ASP A 96 19.64 4.34 -4.90
N ALA A 97 19.89 3.37 -5.78
CA ALA A 97 19.08 3.13 -6.97
C ALA A 97 17.62 2.76 -6.60
N ALA A 98 17.41 2.03 -5.50
CA ALA A 98 16.07 1.74 -5.00
C ALA A 98 15.34 3.02 -4.58
N ARG A 99 16.01 3.93 -3.87
CA ARG A 99 15.45 5.24 -3.50
C ARG A 99 15.10 6.10 -4.73
N GLN A 100 15.95 6.08 -5.74
CA GLN A 100 15.67 6.75 -7.02
C GLN A 100 14.45 6.16 -7.74
N THR A 101 14.27 4.84 -7.68
CA THR A 101 13.06 4.18 -8.24
C THR A 101 11.80 4.67 -7.54
N VAL A 102 11.79 4.69 -6.21
CA VAL A 102 10.66 5.22 -5.41
C VAL A 102 10.42 6.71 -5.71
N ARG A 103 11.49 7.52 -5.85
CA ARG A 103 11.37 8.94 -6.22
C ARG A 103 10.60 9.13 -7.52
N LYS A 104 10.92 8.33 -8.54
CA LYS A 104 10.23 8.39 -9.85
C LYS A 104 8.79 7.92 -9.74
N PHE A 105 8.56 6.84 -9.02
CA PHE A 105 7.24 6.22 -8.86
C PHE A 105 6.20 7.16 -8.23
N LEU A 106 6.60 7.99 -7.27
CA LEU A 106 5.73 8.98 -6.64
C LEU A 106 5.86 10.39 -7.24
N ASN A 107 6.68 10.57 -8.28
CA ASN A 107 7.07 11.88 -8.83
C ASN A 107 7.60 12.86 -7.77
N VAL A 108 8.48 12.38 -6.88
CA VAL A 108 9.10 13.21 -5.84
C VAL A 108 10.22 14.07 -6.44
N ALA A 109 10.35 15.32 -5.99
CA ALA A 109 11.36 16.25 -6.50
C ALA A 109 12.80 15.83 -6.15
N ASP A 110 13.02 15.37 -4.92
CA ASP A 110 14.35 15.07 -4.37
C ASP A 110 14.34 13.77 -3.54
N THR A 111 15.34 12.92 -3.70
CA THR A 111 15.47 11.66 -2.93
C THR A 111 15.57 11.89 -1.43
N ARG A 112 15.97 13.07 -0.98
CA ARG A 112 16.02 13.46 0.44
C ARG A 112 14.62 13.58 1.08
N GLU A 113 13.56 13.59 0.29
CA GLU A 113 12.17 13.61 0.71
C GLU A 113 11.57 12.20 0.86
N ILE A 114 12.38 11.16 0.62
CA ILE A 114 11.99 9.76 0.75
C ILE A 114 12.72 9.15 1.94
N ILE A 115 11.97 8.64 2.89
CA ILE A 115 12.46 7.93 4.08
C ILE A 115 12.00 6.47 3.96
N PHE A 116 12.95 5.53 4.02
CA PHE A 116 12.60 4.13 4.15
C PHE A 116 12.20 3.81 5.59
N VAL A 117 11.09 3.11 5.71
CA VAL A 117 10.47 2.69 6.98
C VAL A 117 9.99 1.24 6.83
N ARG A 118 9.52 0.61 7.91
CA ARG A 118 9.02 -0.78 7.86
C ARG A 118 7.66 -0.92 7.17
N GLY A 119 6.92 0.19 6.96
CA GLY A 119 5.61 0.23 6.33
C GLY A 119 4.85 1.50 6.68
N ALA A 120 3.64 1.66 6.13
CA ALA A 120 2.78 2.83 6.36
C ALA A 120 2.53 3.08 7.85
N THR A 121 2.36 2.03 8.66
CA THR A 121 2.19 2.17 10.12
C THR A 121 3.35 2.89 10.76
N GLU A 122 4.61 2.53 10.44
CA GLU A 122 5.77 3.24 10.98
C GLU A 122 5.87 4.65 10.42
N ALA A 123 5.58 4.85 9.13
CA ALA A 123 5.56 6.19 8.52
C ALA A 123 4.63 7.16 9.26
N ILE A 124 3.41 6.72 9.54
CA ILE A 124 2.42 7.53 10.27
C ILE A 124 2.87 7.78 11.71
N ASN A 125 3.39 6.76 12.41
CA ASN A 125 3.95 6.90 13.74
C ASN A 125 5.13 7.88 13.76
N LEU A 126 6.02 7.84 12.76
CA LEU A 126 7.14 8.77 12.62
C LEU A 126 6.61 10.21 12.57
N VAL A 127 5.61 10.50 11.74
CA VAL A 127 5.04 11.86 11.64
C VAL A 127 4.35 12.24 12.96
N ALA A 128 3.57 11.36 13.57
CA ALA A 128 2.90 11.62 14.84
C ALA A 128 3.90 11.91 15.97
N GLN A 129 4.99 11.13 16.06
CA GLN A 129 5.99 11.23 17.13
C GLN A 129 7.02 12.35 16.91
N THR A 130 7.10 12.92 15.71
CA THR A 130 8.03 14.01 15.39
C THR A 130 7.27 15.30 15.11
N TYR A 131 6.62 15.44 13.95
CA TYR A 131 5.80 16.60 13.62
C TYR A 131 4.69 16.83 14.67
N GLY A 132 3.92 15.79 14.96
CA GLY A 132 2.80 15.87 15.89
C GLY A 132 3.23 16.34 17.28
N ARG A 133 4.27 15.73 17.87
CA ARG A 133 4.76 16.13 19.22
C ARG A 133 5.25 17.56 19.31
N VAL A 134 5.75 18.12 18.22
CA VAL A 134 6.25 19.52 18.20
C VAL A 134 5.11 20.53 18.02
N HIS A 135 4.10 20.19 17.20
CA HIS A 135 3.09 21.15 16.77
C HIS A 135 1.72 20.99 17.43
N VAL A 136 1.45 19.83 18.08
CA VAL A 136 0.18 19.57 18.77
C VAL A 136 0.37 19.78 20.28
N GLY A 137 -0.47 20.61 20.86
CA GLY A 137 -0.53 20.92 22.29
C GLY A 137 -1.93 20.79 22.87
N ALA A 138 -2.08 21.19 24.14
CA ALA A 138 -3.35 21.07 24.85
C ALA A 138 -4.49 21.85 24.16
N GLY A 139 -5.60 21.18 23.90
CA GLY A 139 -6.78 21.72 23.24
C GLY A 139 -6.63 21.91 21.73
N ASP A 140 -5.50 21.54 21.14
CA ASP A 140 -5.36 21.46 19.68
C ASP A 140 -6.08 20.25 19.09
N GLU A 141 -6.23 20.19 17.78
CA GLU A 141 -7.02 19.18 17.10
C GLU A 141 -6.18 18.47 16.01
N VAL A 142 -6.32 17.14 15.93
CA VAL A 142 -5.91 16.30 14.81
C VAL A 142 -7.17 15.86 14.08
N LEU A 143 -7.25 16.05 12.77
CA LEU A 143 -8.43 15.69 11.97
C LEU A 143 -8.14 14.47 11.10
N ILE A 144 -8.98 13.44 11.26
CA ILE A 144 -8.98 12.21 10.44
C ILE A 144 -10.36 12.00 9.81
N THR A 145 -10.52 10.98 8.96
CA THR A 145 -11.83 10.57 8.45
C THR A 145 -12.39 9.35 9.19
N ALA A 146 -13.71 9.11 9.05
CA ALA A 146 -14.37 7.94 9.64
C ALA A 146 -14.02 6.61 8.95
N MET A 147 -13.24 6.63 7.87
CA MET A 147 -12.86 5.43 7.11
C MET A 147 -11.38 5.02 7.26
N GLU A 148 -10.67 5.59 8.24
CA GLU A 148 -9.25 5.33 8.42
C GLU A 148 -8.97 3.90 8.88
N HIS A 149 -7.83 3.36 8.42
CA HIS A 149 -7.22 2.16 8.98
C HIS A 149 -6.69 2.45 10.40
N HIS A 150 -6.65 1.45 11.29
CA HIS A 150 -6.16 1.61 12.66
C HIS A 150 -4.77 2.24 12.74
N SER A 151 -3.90 2.01 11.75
CA SER A 151 -2.57 2.67 11.67
C SER A 151 -2.64 4.18 11.52
N ASN A 152 -3.77 4.73 11.03
CA ASN A 152 -4.01 6.17 10.89
C ASN A 152 -5.06 6.69 11.90
N ILE A 153 -5.36 5.92 12.93
CA ILE A 153 -6.19 6.33 14.08
C ILE A 153 -5.36 6.31 15.36
N VAL A 154 -4.81 5.14 15.71
CA VAL A 154 -4.19 4.88 17.01
C VAL A 154 -3.00 5.79 17.30
N PRO A 155 -2.06 6.08 16.39
CA PRO A 155 -0.96 7.01 16.66
C PRO A 155 -1.46 8.42 17.06
N TRP A 156 -2.56 8.86 16.46
CA TRP A 156 -3.15 10.16 16.76
C TRP A 156 -3.92 10.17 18.08
N GLN A 157 -4.56 9.05 18.46
CA GLN A 157 -5.15 8.88 19.79
C GLN A 157 -4.09 8.97 20.87
N ILE A 158 -3.00 8.21 20.74
CA ILE A 158 -1.86 8.23 21.68
C ILE A 158 -1.30 9.65 21.82
N LEU A 159 -1.05 10.34 20.70
CA LEU A 159 -0.58 11.71 20.69
C LEU A 159 -1.56 12.67 21.38
N SER A 160 -2.86 12.52 21.09
CA SER A 160 -3.90 13.38 21.66
C SER A 160 -4.01 13.21 23.17
N GLU A 161 -3.98 11.98 23.67
CA GLU A 161 -3.97 11.68 25.11
C GLU A 161 -2.72 12.27 25.79
N GLU A 162 -1.54 12.07 25.21
CA GLU A 162 -0.28 12.59 25.75
C GLU A 162 -0.26 14.11 25.83
N LYS A 163 -0.84 14.80 24.83
CA LYS A 163 -0.76 16.25 24.69
C LYS A 163 -1.98 17.00 25.22
N GLY A 164 -3.06 16.31 25.64
CA GLY A 164 -4.33 16.93 25.97
C GLY A 164 -5.01 17.57 24.74
N ALA A 165 -4.79 17.01 23.58
CA ALA A 165 -5.40 17.41 22.31
C ALA A 165 -6.66 16.60 22.00
N HIS A 166 -7.34 16.92 20.91
CA HIS A 166 -8.57 16.27 20.50
C HIS A 166 -8.44 15.64 19.13
N LEU A 167 -8.83 14.36 19.02
CA LEU A 167 -9.02 13.71 17.74
C LEU A 167 -10.41 14.08 17.20
N LYS A 168 -10.47 14.69 16.01
CA LYS A 168 -11.69 15.01 15.27
C LYS A 168 -11.85 14.05 14.11
N VAL A 169 -13.10 13.67 13.83
CA VAL A 169 -13.40 12.68 12.79
C VAL A 169 -14.40 13.27 11.81
N ALA A 170 -13.99 13.41 10.55
CA ALA A 170 -14.87 13.83 9.47
C ALA A 170 -15.79 12.68 9.04
N PRO A 171 -17.10 12.90 8.95
CA PRO A 171 -18.07 11.86 8.68
C PRO A 171 -18.05 11.40 7.21
N ILE A 172 -18.58 10.19 7.01
CA ILE A 172 -18.90 9.62 5.69
C ILE A 172 -20.42 9.43 5.55
N ASN A 173 -20.91 9.47 4.32
CA ASN A 173 -22.32 9.19 4.01
C ASN A 173 -22.60 7.67 3.96
N ASP A 174 -23.85 7.29 3.64
CA ASP A 174 -24.29 5.88 3.59
C ASP A 174 -23.67 5.08 2.43
N ARG A 175 -23.10 5.77 1.45
CA ARG A 175 -22.32 5.12 0.38
C ARG A 175 -20.85 4.92 0.76
N GLY A 176 -20.42 5.46 1.90
CA GLY A 176 -19.01 5.41 2.35
C GLY A 176 -18.14 6.49 1.69
N GLU A 177 -18.72 7.59 1.22
CA GLU A 177 -17.99 8.74 0.65
C GLU A 177 -17.78 9.82 1.72
N LEU A 178 -16.62 10.48 1.69
CA LEU A 178 -16.30 11.57 2.60
C LEU A 178 -17.25 12.76 2.36
N MET A 179 -17.85 13.26 3.44
CA MET A 179 -18.70 14.46 3.39
C MET A 179 -17.82 15.72 3.44
N LEU A 180 -17.42 16.23 2.25
CA LEU A 180 -16.47 17.35 2.14
C LEU A 180 -16.92 18.62 2.83
N ASP A 181 -18.22 18.94 2.81
CA ASP A 181 -18.76 20.13 3.50
C ASP A 181 -18.62 20.01 5.02
N GLU A 182 -18.83 18.82 5.58
CA GLU A 182 -18.62 18.55 6.99
C GLU A 182 -17.13 18.53 7.35
N PHE A 183 -16.29 17.94 6.49
CA PHE A 183 -14.84 17.98 6.62
C PHE A 183 -14.34 19.44 6.69
N ALA A 184 -14.80 20.31 5.79
CA ALA A 184 -14.40 21.71 5.74
C ALA A 184 -14.78 22.47 7.03
N LYS A 185 -15.93 22.18 7.63
CA LYS A 185 -16.38 22.79 8.91
C LYS A 185 -15.53 22.35 10.11
N LEU A 186 -14.83 21.22 10.00
CA LEU A 186 -13.96 20.70 11.06
C LEU A 186 -12.54 21.31 11.01
N ILE A 187 -12.15 21.95 9.91
CA ILE A 187 -10.88 22.70 9.84
C ILE A 187 -11.04 24.03 10.61
N ARG A 188 -10.32 24.15 11.73
CA ARG A 188 -10.40 25.27 12.65
C ARG A 188 -9.00 25.79 13.00
N PRO A 189 -8.85 26.97 13.64
CA PRO A 189 -7.54 27.52 14.03
C PRO A 189 -6.70 26.59 14.94
N ARG A 190 -7.38 25.65 15.64
CA ARG A 190 -6.71 24.63 16.48
C ARG A 190 -6.36 23.37 15.74
N THR A 191 -6.80 23.16 14.52
CA THR A 191 -6.43 21.99 13.70
C THR A 191 -4.95 22.12 13.29
N LYS A 192 -4.13 21.14 13.67
CA LYS A 192 -2.67 21.17 13.46
C LYS A 192 -2.19 20.25 12.36
N ILE A 193 -2.96 19.21 12.05
CA ILE A 193 -2.68 18.27 10.98
C ILE A 193 -3.98 17.56 10.59
N VAL A 194 -4.09 17.28 9.30
CA VAL A 194 -5.09 16.35 8.72
C VAL A 194 -4.36 15.06 8.36
N ALA A 195 -4.93 13.91 8.72
CA ALA A 195 -4.40 12.60 8.35
C ALA A 195 -5.51 11.75 7.72
N VAL A 196 -5.41 11.46 6.41
CA VAL A 196 -6.48 10.83 5.63
C VAL A 196 -5.98 9.68 4.77
N THR A 197 -6.80 8.66 4.60
CA THR A 197 -6.54 7.60 3.63
C THR A 197 -6.79 8.10 2.21
N HIS A 198 -6.00 7.61 1.25
CA HIS A 198 -6.26 7.85 -0.18
C HIS A 198 -7.36 6.92 -0.70
N VAL A 199 -7.29 5.64 -0.32
CA VAL A 199 -8.29 4.62 -0.63
C VAL A 199 -8.60 3.84 0.63
N SER A 200 -9.88 3.73 0.96
CA SER A 200 -10.34 2.95 2.11
C SER A 200 -10.07 1.46 1.91
N ASN A 201 -9.32 0.85 2.81
CA ASN A 201 -9.06 -0.59 2.78
C ASN A 201 -10.30 -1.45 3.09
N ALA A 202 -11.32 -0.89 3.74
CA ALA A 202 -12.55 -1.58 4.07
C ALA A 202 -13.65 -1.39 3.02
N LEU A 203 -13.71 -0.21 2.37
CA LEU A 203 -14.80 0.16 1.46
C LEU A 203 -14.37 0.23 -0.01
N GLY A 204 -13.07 0.37 -0.27
CA GLY A 204 -12.53 0.66 -1.61
C GLY A 204 -12.75 2.12 -2.06
N THR A 205 -13.43 2.93 -1.29
CA THR A 205 -13.71 4.34 -1.62
C THR A 205 -12.43 5.10 -1.89
N VAL A 206 -12.33 5.78 -3.02
CA VAL A 206 -11.28 6.74 -3.35
C VAL A 206 -11.65 8.10 -2.75
N VAL A 207 -10.78 8.64 -1.90
CA VAL A 207 -10.99 9.96 -1.29
C VAL A 207 -10.59 11.07 -2.27
N PRO A 208 -11.38 12.13 -2.43
CA PRO A 208 -11.06 13.27 -3.29
C PRO A 208 -9.96 14.13 -2.66
N LEU A 209 -8.71 13.62 -2.72
CA LEU A 209 -7.57 14.20 -2.00
C LEU A 209 -7.26 15.63 -2.42
N ARG A 210 -7.45 15.98 -3.70
CA ARG A 210 -7.17 17.33 -4.16
C ARG A 210 -8.00 18.34 -3.38
N GLU A 211 -9.30 18.10 -3.29
CA GLU A 211 -10.25 18.94 -2.55
C GLU A 211 -9.94 18.96 -1.06
N VAL A 212 -9.61 17.80 -0.47
CA VAL A 212 -9.23 17.68 0.94
C VAL A 212 -7.98 18.51 1.25
N ILE A 213 -6.95 18.40 0.43
CA ILE A 213 -5.68 19.12 0.59
C ILE A 213 -5.91 20.63 0.40
N ASP A 214 -6.63 21.02 -0.65
CA ASP A 214 -6.95 22.43 -0.92
C ASP A 214 -7.73 23.07 0.23
N ILE A 215 -8.67 22.35 0.85
CA ILE A 215 -9.42 22.82 2.02
C ILE A 215 -8.48 23.00 3.22
N ALA A 216 -7.62 22.02 3.52
CA ALA A 216 -6.69 22.09 4.64
C ALA A 216 -5.65 23.21 4.45
N HIS A 217 -5.06 23.31 3.26
CA HIS A 217 -4.01 24.29 2.95
C HIS A 217 -4.50 25.73 2.96
N ARG A 218 -5.78 26.01 2.61
CA ARG A 218 -6.36 27.37 2.79
C ARG A 218 -6.30 27.85 4.24
N SER A 219 -6.23 26.94 5.19
CA SER A 219 -6.08 27.22 6.62
C SER A 219 -4.66 27.02 7.15
N GLY A 220 -3.69 26.75 6.28
CA GLY A 220 -2.28 26.49 6.63
C GLY A 220 -2.09 25.15 7.38
N VAL A 221 -3.00 24.20 7.23
CA VAL A 221 -2.95 22.89 7.90
C VAL A 221 -2.33 21.85 6.98
N PRO A 222 -1.22 21.21 7.37
CA PRO A 222 -0.59 20.17 6.56
C PRO A 222 -1.41 18.87 6.54
N VAL A 223 -1.23 18.11 5.45
CA VAL A 223 -1.94 16.86 5.20
C VAL A 223 -0.99 15.68 5.09
N LEU A 224 -1.21 14.65 5.91
CA LEU A 224 -0.64 13.33 5.76
C LEU A 224 -1.64 12.42 5.04
N VAL A 225 -1.17 11.73 4.01
CA VAL A 225 -1.96 10.78 3.23
C VAL A 225 -1.47 9.36 3.47
N ASP A 226 -2.37 8.48 3.93
CA ASP A 226 -2.15 7.02 3.90
C ASP A 226 -2.49 6.49 2.51
N GLY A 227 -1.45 6.26 1.70
CA GLY A 227 -1.55 5.75 0.34
C GLY A 227 -1.41 4.23 0.21
N ALA A 228 -1.45 3.49 1.32
CA ALA A 228 -1.16 2.06 1.32
C ALA A 228 -2.08 1.23 0.40
N GLN A 229 -3.29 1.68 0.15
CA GLN A 229 -4.25 1.04 -0.76
C GLN A 229 -4.35 1.76 -2.12
N ALA A 230 -3.60 2.83 -2.35
CA ALA A 230 -3.67 3.59 -3.60
C ALA A 230 -2.55 3.22 -4.57
N VAL A 231 -1.30 3.18 -4.07
CA VAL A 231 -0.11 2.98 -4.92
C VAL A 231 -0.08 1.67 -5.72
N PRO A 232 -0.76 0.55 -5.32
CA PRO A 232 -0.81 -0.62 -6.17
C PRO A 232 -1.81 -0.50 -7.33
N HIS A 233 -2.77 0.43 -7.26
CA HIS A 233 -3.94 0.47 -8.13
C HIS A 233 -3.90 1.58 -9.19
N PHE A 234 -3.24 2.71 -8.91
CA PHE A 234 -3.13 3.83 -9.85
C PHE A 234 -1.90 4.71 -9.57
N SER A 235 -1.57 5.53 -10.56
CA SER A 235 -0.44 6.46 -10.48
C SER A 235 -0.66 7.52 -9.38
N VAL A 236 0.39 7.77 -8.60
CA VAL A 236 0.39 8.80 -7.56
C VAL A 236 1.47 9.83 -7.84
N ASP A 237 1.06 11.07 -7.99
CA ASP A 237 1.94 12.23 -8.16
C ASP A 237 1.82 13.13 -6.92
N VAL A 238 2.80 13.03 -6.01
CA VAL A 238 2.77 13.78 -4.75
C VAL A 238 2.98 15.29 -4.96
N GLN A 239 3.65 15.69 -6.06
CA GLN A 239 3.80 17.09 -6.39
C GLN A 239 2.48 17.68 -6.93
N ALA A 240 1.77 16.96 -7.80
CA ALA A 240 0.48 17.37 -8.31
C ALA A 240 -0.60 17.38 -7.21
N LEU A 241 -0.57 16.43 -6.27
CA LEU A 241 -1.45 16.41 -5.09
C LEU A 241 -1.12 17.54 -4.11
N ASP A 242 0.13 17.98 -4.06
CA ASP A 242 0.66 18.93 -3.07
C ASP A 242 0.51 18.47 -1.61
N CYS A 243 0.45 17.15 -1.35
CA CYS A 243 0.39 16.62 0.02
C CYS A 243 1.70 16.89 0.76
N ASP A 244 1.62 17.02 2.09
CA ASP A 244 2.78 17.32 2.93
C ASP A 244 3.54 16.07 3.34
N PHE A 245 2.81 14.97 3.54
CA PHE A 245 3.34 13.63 3.80
C PHE A 245 2.52 12.60 3.03
N TYR A 246 3.19 11.54 2.56
CA TYR A 246 2.55 10.40 1.90
C TYR A 246 3.20 9.10 2.36
N ALA A 247 2.41 8.13 2.82
CA ALA A 247 2.89 6.87 3.38
C ALA A 247 2.38 5.67 2.61
N PHE A 248 3.23 4.65 2.37
CA PHE A 248 2.77 3.37 1.85
C PHE A 248 3.64 2.21 2.32
N SER A 249 3.13 0.97 2.12
CA SER A 249 3.80 -0.28 2.47
C SER A 249 4.18 -1.08 1.22
N GLY A 250 5.41 -1.60 1.18
CA GLY A 250 5.91 -2.36 0.03
C GLY A 250 5.14 -3.65 -0.22
N HIS A 251 4.70 -4.34 0.84
CA HIS A 251 4.01 -5.63 0.72
C HIS A 251 2.64 -5.58 0.01
N LYS A 252 2.08 -4.41 -0.22
CA LYS A 252 0.83 -4.22 -0.96
C LYS A 252 1.07 -3.86 -2.43
N VAL A 253 2.26 -3.36 -2.76
CA VAL A 253 2.67 -3.00 -4.12
C VAL A 253 3.63 -4.05 -4.70
N TYR A 254 3.28 -5.33 -4.52
CA TYR A 254 4.02 -6.51 -5.00
C TYR A 254 5.44 -6.68 -4.44
N GLY A 255 5.85 -5.80 -3.52
CA GLY A 255 7.15 -5.80 -2.86
C GLY A 255 7.17 -6.65 -1.57
N PRO A 256 8.33 -6.77 -0.91
CA PRO A 256 8.46 -7.55 0.32
C PRO A 256 7.76 -6.91 1.51
N THR A 257 7.53 -7.72 2.55
CA THR A 257 7.15 -7.22 3.90
C THR A 257 8.35 -6.55 4.56
N GLY A 258 8.10 -5.71 5.57
CA GLY A 258 9.16 -5.09 6.37
C GLY A 258 9.78 -3.84 5.74
N ILE A 259 9.34 -3.43 4.57
CA ILE A 259 9.74 -2.19 3.90
C ILE A 259 8.53 -1.34 3.53
N GLY A 260 8.65 -0.04 3.63
CA GLY A 260 7.68 0.96 3.19
C GLY A 260 8.36 2.31 3.03
N VAL A 261 7.58 3.31 2.73
CA VAL A 261 8.06 4.65 2.40
C VAL A 261 7.24 5.69 3.13
N LEU A 262 7.93 6.68 3.66
CA LEU A 262 7.39 8.00 3.97
C LEU A 262 7.97 9.01 2.97
N TYR A 263 7.12 9.64 2.18
CA TYR A 263 7.43 10.91 1.53
C TYR A 263 7.08 12.05 2.49
N GLY A 264 7.89 13.09 2.51
CA GLY A 264 7.56 14.33 3.21
C GLY A 264 8.22 15.54 2.55
N LYS A 265 7.51 16.68 2.51
CA LYS A 265 8.06 17.94 2.00
C LYS A 265 9.35 18.29 2.76
N ARG A 266 10.43 18.56 2.03
CA ARG A 266 11.77 18.76 2.62
C ARG A 266 11.83 19.80 3.73
N ALA A 267 11.04 20.86 3.62
CA ALA A 267 10.98 21.90 4.65
C ALA A 267 10.47 21.34 5.98
N LEU A 268 9.40 20.53 5.95
CA LEU A 268 8.83 19.88 7.13
C LEU A 268 9.78 18.84 7.71
N LEU A 269 10.33 17.96 6.88
CA LEU A 269 11.28 16.94 7.34
C LEU A 269 12.53 17.57 7.98
N ASN A 270 13.03 18.71 7.47
CA ASN A 270 14.15 19.41 8.08
C ASN A 270 13.81 19.98 9.47
N ALA A 271 12.59 20.49 9.64
CA ALA A 271 12.13 21.08 10.91
C ALA A 271 11.79 20.03 11.98
N MET A 272 11.43 18.81 11.57
CA MET A 272 11.09 17.71 12.50
C MET A 272 12.33 17.23 13.27
N PRO A 273 12.21 16.86 14.57
CA PRO A 273 13.26 16.16 15.30
C PRO A 273 13.47 14.74 14.75
N PRO A 274 14.59 14.07 15.08
CA PRO A 274 14.76 12.66 14.75
C PRO A 274 13.66 11.80 15.40
N TYR A 275 13.36 10.66 14.75
CA TYR A 275 12.38 9.70 15.24
C TYR A 275 13.00 8.66 16.16
N GLN A 276 14.09 8.06 15.71
CA GLN A 276 14.86 7.04 16.45
C GLN A 276 16.31 7.51 16.60
N GLY A 277 16.97 7.06 17.65
CA GLY A 277 18.40 7.32 17.87
C GLY A 277 19.23 6.07 17.61
N GLY A 278 20.41 6.23 17.01
CA GLY A 278 21.31 5.13 16.72
C GLY A 278 22.45 5.50 15.79
N GLY A 279 23.08 4.52 15.16
CA GLY A 279 24.06 4.72 14.09
C GLY A 279 23.39 5.27 12.83
N ASP A 280 24.18 5.69 11.86
CA ASP A 280 23.84 6.26 10.56
C ASP A 280 23.04 7.57 10.59
N MET A 281 22.10 7.76 11.52
CA MET A 281 21.31 8.97 11.67
C MET A 281 22.07 10.14 12.32
N ILE A 282 23.35 9.96 12.64
CA ILE A 282 24.23 10.96 13.27
C ILE A 282 25.42 11.30 12.39
N SER A 283 25.91 12.54 12.47
CA SER A 283 27.18 12.97 11.89
C SER A 283 28.33 12.95 12.91
N SER A 284 28.06 13.27 14.17
CA SER A 284 29.01 13.09 15.29
C SER A 284 28.28 12.86 16.60
N VAL A 285 28.93 12.13 17.51
CA VAL A 285 28.45 11.84 18.87
C VAL A 285 29.58 11.97 19.86
N THR A 286 29.34 12.71 20.94
CA THR A 286 30.10 12.67 22.18
C THR A 286 29.16 12.30 23.32
N PHE A 287 29.68 12.10 24.54
CA PHE A 287 28.81 11.85 25.69
C PHE A 287 27.93 13.05 26.04
N GLU A 288 28.36 14.27 25.68
CA GLU A 288 27.65 15.52 25.97
C GLU A 288 26.69 15.94 24.86
N LYS A 289 26.94 15.54 23.59
CA LYS A 289 26.19 16.07 22.46
C LYS A 289 26.19 15.14 21.27
N THR A 290 25.04 15.10 20.59
CA THR A 290 24.85 14.47 19.26
C THR A 290 24.57 15.54 18.20
N ILE A 291 25.23 15.44 17.06
CA ILE A 291 24.89 16.18 15.84
C ILE A 291 24.25 15.20 14.88
N PHE A 292 22.99 15.45 14.51
CA PHE A 292 22.22 14.57 13.63
C PHE A 292 22.67 14.71 12.17
N ASN A 293 22.47 13.65 11.41
CA ASN A 293 22.76 13.62 9.99
C ASN A 293 21.72 14.42 9.19
N LYS A 294 22.02 14.65 7.91
CA LYS A 294 21.11 15.28 6.95
C LYS A 294 20.03 14.30 6.50
N LEU A 295 18.98 14.81 5.86
CA LEU A 295 17.97 14.00 5.17
C LEU A 295 18.63 13.16 4.05
N PRO A 296 18.15 11.94 3.82
CA PRO A 296 17.09 11.22 4.52
C PRO A 296 17.56 10.57 5.84
N PHE A 297 18.87 10.41 6.02
CA PHE A 297 19.51 9.60 7.07
C PHE A 297 19.13 10.01 8.49
N LYS A 298 18.74 11.26 8.73
CA LYS A 298 18.23 11.72 10.04
C LYS A 298 17.09 10.84 10.58
N PHE A 299 16.32 10.19 9.70
CA PHE A 299 15.18 9.34 10.06
C PHE A 299 15.43 7.86 9.86
N GLU A 300 16.61 7.45 9.40
CA GLU A 300 16.97 6.06 9.13
C GLU A 300 18.08 5.62 10.09
N ALA A 301 17.69 5.21 11.31
CA ALA A 301 18.63 4.82 12.35
C ALA A 301 19.02 3.34 12.25
N GLY A 302 20.34 3.08 12.33
CA GLY A 302 20.89 1.71 12.25
C GLY A 302 21.03 1.18 10.83
N THR A 303 21.43 -0.06 10.68
CA THR A 303 21.49 -0.72 9.37
C THR A 303 20.07 -0.91 8.84
N PRO A 304 19.73 -0.34 7.66
CA PRO A 304 18.38 -0.44 7.12
C PRO A 304 18.08 -1.81 6.50
N ASP A 305 16.83 -2.05 6.13
CA ASP A 305 16.43 -3.20 5.31
C ASP A 305 16.86 -3.01 3.84
N ILE A 306 18.12 -3.34 3.57
CA ILE A 306 18.74 -3.15 2.25
C ILE A 306 18.04 -4.06 1.23
N SER A 307 17.83 -5.33 1.57
CA SER A 307 17.19 -6.32 0.71
C SER A 307 15.74 -5.95 0.40
N GLY A 308 15.01 -5.44 1.41
CA GLY A 308 13.64 -4.96 1.26
C GLY A 308 13.55 -3.76 0.32
N ALA A 309 14.45 -2.77 0.43
CA ALA A 309 14.50 -1.63 -0.47
C ALA A 309 14.78 -2.05 -1.93
N ILE A 310 15.71 -2.98 -2.14
CA ILE A 310 16.03 -3.54 -3.47
C ILE A 310 14.83 -4.31 -4.03
N GLY A 311 14.17 -5.14 -3.20
CA GLY A 311 12.97 -5.89 -3.57
C GLY A 311 11.79 -4.97 -3.90
N LEU A 312 11.58 -3.90 -3.12
CA LEU A 312 10.56 -2.87 -3.40
C LEU A 312 10.82 -2.20 -4.76
N ALA A 313 12.06 -1.83 -5.04
CA ALA A 313 12.41 -1.23 -6.33
C ALA A 313 12.21 -2.21 -7.50
N ALA A 314 12.44 -3.51 -7.30
CA ALA A 314 12.15 -4.53 -8.30
C ALA A 314 10.64 -4.63 -8.57
N ALA A 315 9.81 -4.58 -7.52
CA ALA A 315 8.36 -4.59 -7.62
C ALA A 315 7.82 -3.36 -8.38
N ILE A 316 8.31 -2.17 -8.05
CA ILE A 316 7.93 -0.92 -8.73
C ILE A 316 8.30 -0.98 -10.22
N ARG A 317 9.52 -1.42 -10.55
CA ARG A 317 9.93 -1.57 -11.97
C ARG A 317 9.09 -2.60 -12.72
N TYR A 318 8.68 -3.68 -12.06
CA TYR A 318 7.78 -4.67 -12.64
C TYR A 318 6.41 -4.04 -12.96
N LEU A 319 5.85 -3.29 -12.02
CA LEU A 319 4.59 -2.58 -12.18
C LEU A 319 4.66 -1.51 -13.29
N ASP A 320 5.75 -0.72 -13.32
CA ASP A 320 6.01 0.25 -14.39
C ASP A 320 6.09 -0.43 -15.78
N GLY A 321 6.71 -1.62 -15.85
CA GLY A 321 6.81 -2.40 -17.08
C GLY A 321 5.48 -2.95 -17.60
N ILE A 322 4.51 -3.17 -16.73
CA ILE A 322 3.13 -3.55 -17.08
C ILE A 322 2.32 -2.31 -17.49
N GLY A 323 2.61 -1.18 -16.87
CA GLY A 323 1.89 0.08 -17.02
C GLY A 323 0.74 0.19 -16.03
N ILE A 324 0.86 1.09 -15.07
CA ILE A 324 -0.11 1.28 -13.96
C ILE A 324 -1.52 1.61 -14.47
N GLU A 325 -1.65 2.30 -15.61
CA GLU A 325 -2.93 2.64 -16.22
C GLU A 325 -3.66 1.38 -16.74
N ASN A 326 -2.91 0.40 -17.26
CA ASN A 326 -3.47 -0.89 -17.67
C ASN A 326 -3.94 -1.69 -16.46
N VAL A 327 -3.20 -1.62 -15.34
CA VAL A 327 -3.58 -2.25 -14.07
C VAL A 327 -4.86 -1.62 -13.53
N ALA A 328 -4.93 -0.28 -13.47
CA ALA A 328 -6.11 0.45 -13.04
C ALA A 328 -7.36 0.07 -13.85
N ALA A 329 -7.25 0.05 -15.19
CA ALA A 329 -8.35 -0.31 -16.07
C ALA A 329 -8.79 -1.77 -15.88
N HIS A 330 -7.84 -2.69 -15.71
CA HIS A 330 -8.13 -4.11 -15.47
C HIS A 330 -8.84 -4.34 -14.14
N GLU A 331 -8.33 -3.75 -13.06
CA GLU A 331 -8.90 -3.91 -11.73
C GLU A 331 -10.27 -3.23 -11.60
N HIS A 332 -10.49 -2.13 -12.32
CA HIS A 332 -11.80 -1.49 -12.42
C HIS A 332 -12.83 -2.40 -13.11
N ASP A 333 -12.47 -2.99 -14.26
CA ASP A 333 -13.32 -3.98 -14.97
C ASP A 333 -13.67 -5.19 -14.08
N LEU A 334 -12.69 -5.71 -13.34
CA LEU A 334 -12.93 -6.81 -12.40
C LEU A 334 -13.84 -6.40 -11.24
N LEU A 335 -13.67 -5.19 -10.71
CA LEU A 335 -14.49 -4.68 -9.61
C LEU A 335 -15.94 -4.48 -10.06
N GLU A 336 -16.17 -3.92 -11.25
CA GLU A 336 -17.52 -3.76 -11.81
C GLU A 336 -18.18 -5.12 -12.03
N TYR A 337 -17.48 -6.05 -12.68
CA TYR A 337 -17.96 -7.40 -12.92
C TYR A 337 -18.29 -8.15 -11.62
N ALA A 338 -17.38 -8.10 -10.64
CA ALA A 338 -17.61 -8.74 -9.34
C ALA A 338 -18.76 -8.09 -8.58
N THR A 339 -18.88 -6.77 -8.63
CA THR A 339 -19.98 -6.05 -7.97
C THR A 339 -21.34 -6.43 -8.57
N GLU A 340 -21.45 -6.47 -9.90
CA GLU A 340 -22.67 -6.91 -10.59
C GLU A 340 -23.05 -8.34 -10.19
N LYS A 341 -22.12 -9.29 -10.33
CA LYS A 341 -22.37 -10.72 -10.07
C LYS A 341 -22.71 -11.01 -8.60
N VAL A 342 -21.92 -10.48 -7.68
CA VAL A 342 -22.11 -10.72 -6.24
C VAL A 342 -23.39 -10.04 -5.74
N SER A 343 -23.71 -8.83 -6.21
CA SER A 343 -24.94 -8.13 -5.82
C SER A 343 -26.21 -8.78 -6.35
N ALA A 344 -26.12 -9.59 -7.41
CA ALA A 344 -27.25 -10.33 -7.94
C ALA A 344 -27.66 -11.55 -7.08
N ILE A 345 -26.78 -11.99 -6.16
CA ILE A 345 -27.04 -13.12 -5.27
C ILE A 345 -28.04 -12.69 -4.17
N PRO A 346 -29.18 -13.37 -3.99
CA PRO A 346 -30.16 -13.04 -2.95
C PRO A 346 -29.52 -13.01 -1.56
N GLY A 347 -29.92 -12.06 -0.70
CA GLY A 347 -29.40 -11.92 0.66
C GLY A 347 -28.02 -11.29 0.77
N ILE A 348 -27.34 -10.97 -0.33
CA ILE A 348 -26.09 -10.22 -0.34
C ILE A 348 -26.36 -8.71 -0.36
N ARG A 349 -25.62 -7.99 0.49
CA ARG A 349 -25.58 -6.52 0.50
C ARG A 349 -24.14 -6.01 0.45
N PRO A 350 -23.73 -5.34 -0.63
CA PRO A 350 -22.44 -4.64 -0.68
C PRO A 350 -22.35 -3.56 0.40
N VAL A 351 -21.13 -3.38 0.93
CA VAL A 351 -20.80 -2.34 1.93
C VAL A 351 -19.77 -1.39 1.33
N GLY A 352 -20.12 -0.10 1.28
CA GLY A 352 -19.33 0.89 0.54
C GLY A 352 -19.65 0.86 -0.96
N THR A 353 -20.62 1.71 -1.34
CA THR A 353 -21.15 1.84 -2.71
C THR A 353 -20.81 3.22 -3.29
N ALA A 354 -19.65 3.77 -2.91
CA ALA A 354 -19.14 5.01 -3.46
C ALA A 354 -18.99 4.92 -4.98
N LYS A 355 -19.12 6.07 -5.66
CA LYS A 355 -18.98 6.13 -7.11
C LYS A 355 -17.54 5.82 -7.55
N GLU A 356 -16.57 6.41 -6.87
CA GLU A 356 -15.15 6.20 -7.17
C GLU A 356 -14.60 5.16 -6.19
N LYS A 357 -14.19 4.00 -6.75
CA LYS A 357 -13.66 2.86 -5.97
C LYS A 357 -12.43 2.25 -6.66
N ALA A 358 -11.56 1.66 -5.84
CA ALA A 358 -10.43 0.85 -6.30
C ALA A 358 -10.56 -0.56 -5.71
N GLY A 359 -10.20 -1.54 -6.48
CA GLY A 359 -9.94 -2.95 -6.25
C GLY A 359 -10.56 -3.71 -5.05
N VAL A 360 -11.58 -3.18 -4.37
CA VAL A 360 -12.15 -3.76 -3.14
C VAL A 360 -13.68 -3.87 -3.22
N LEU A 361 -14.18 -5.09 -3.01
CA LEU A 361 -15.60 -5.39 -2.83
C LEU A 361 -15.81 -5.99 -1.43
N SER A 362 -16.45 -5.22 -0.54
CA SER A 362 -16.90 -5.68 0.79
C SER A 362 -18.39 -5.94 0.77
N PHE A 363 -18.83 -7.00 1.44
CA PHE A 363 -20.25 -7.37 1.49
C PHE A 363 -20.59 -8.07 2.81
N VAL A 364 -21.87 -8.09 3.12
CA VAL A 364 -22.49 -8.94 4.14
C VAL A 364 -23.53 -9.85 3.52
N MET A 365 -23.81 -10.97 4.15
CA MET A 365 -24.82 -11.93 3.75
C MET A 365 -25.85 -12.06 4.87
N GLU A 366 -27.13 -11.98 4.54
CA GLU A 366 -28.21 -12.03 5.52
C GLU A 366 -28.18 -13.37 6.27
N GLY A 367 -28.22 -13.30 7.60
CA GLY A 367 -28.24 -14.48 8.47
C GLY A 367 -26.92 -15.25 8.59
N ILE A 368 -25.86 -14.89 7.84
CA ILE A 368 -24.60 -15.63 7.83
C ILE A 368 -23.44 -14.73 8.29
N HIS A 369 -22.69 -15.21 9.28
CA HIS A 369 -21.56 -14.46 9.80
C HIS A 369 -20.38 -14.46 8.80
N PRO A 370 -19.67 -13.34 8.56
CA PRO A 370 -18.56 -13.28 7.61
C PRO A 370 -17.46 -14.31 7.83
N HIS A 371 -17.20 -14.73 9.09
CA HIS A 371 -16.24 -15.78 9.39
C HIS A 371 -16.60 -17.13 8.74
N ASP A 372 -17.88 -17.49 8.77
CA ASP A 372 -18.37 -18.74 8.18
C ASP A 372 -18.25 -18.69 6.64
N ILE A 373 -18.54 -17.52 6.05
CA ILE A 373 -18.33 -17.28 4.61
C ILE A 373 -16.86 -17.57 4.26
N GLY A 374 -15.92 -16.95 4.99
CA GLY A 374 -14.49 -17.15 4.74
C GLY A 374 -14.04 -18.59 4.91
N THR A 375 -14.56 -19.29 5.91
CA THR A 375 -14.21 -20.69 6.19
C THR A 375 -14.67 -21.64 5.08
N ILE A 376 -15.88 -21.45 4.57
CA ILE A 376 -16.43 -22.28 3.47
C ILE A 376 -15.71 -21.96 2.16
N LEU A 377 -15.45 -20.68 1.87
CA LEU A 377 -14.70 -20.28 0.68
C LEU A 377 -13.27 -20.84 0.67
N ASP A 378 -12.59 -20.89 1.83
CA ASP A 378 -11.26 -21.51 1.93
C ASP A 378 -11.28 -23.02 1.54
N GLN A 379 -12.33 -23.76 1.90
CA GLN A 379 -12.52 -25.14 1.45
C GLN A 379 -12.67 -25.25 -0.07
N GLU A 380 -13.12 -24.19 -0.72
CA GLU A 380 -13.22 -24.09 -2.18
C GLU A 380 -11.92 -23.53 -2.84
N GLY A 381 -10.86 -23.31 -2.05
CA GLY A 381 -9.59 -22.76 -2.54
C GLY A 381 -9.61 -21.23 -2.74
N ILE A 382 -10.63 -20.54 -2.22
CA ILE A 382 -10.84 -19.11 -2.42
C ILE A 382 -10.44 -18.36 -1.16
N ALA A 383 -9.37 -17.58 -1.24
CA ALA A 383 -8.85 -16.77 -0.15
C ALA A 383 -9.44 -15.35 -0.20
N ILE A 384 -10.34 -15.04 0.71
CA ILE A 384 -10.85 -13.70 0.99
C ILE A 384 -10.55 -13.31 2.43
N ARG A 385 -10.76 -12.05 2.79
CA ARG A 385 -10.65 -11.60 4.16
C ARG A 385 -12.01 -11.39 4.80
N THR A 386 -12.14 -11.77 6.08
CA THR A 386 -13.34 -11.53 6.89
C THR A 386 -13.00 -10.78 8.18
N GLY A 387 -13.93 -9.98 8.70
CA GLY A 387 -13.74 -9.23 9.94
C GLY A 387 -13.84 -7.72 9.78
N HIS A 388 -13.15 -6.98 10.66
CA HIS A 388 -13.16 -5.52 10.69
C HIS A 388 -12.15 -4.86 9.74
N HIS A 389 -11.27 -5.60 9.10
CA HIS A 389 -10.21 -5.13 8.20
C HIS A 389 -9.30 -4.05 8.81
N CYS A 390 -9.07 -4.07 10.13
CA CYS A 390 -8.37 -2.99 10.86
C CYS A 390 -9.03 -1.61 10.68
N SER A 391 -10.35 -1.56 10.48
CA SER A 391 -11.19 -0.36 10.34
C SER A 391 -12.49 -0.54 11.12
N GLN A 392 -12.38 -0.90 12.39
CA GLN A 392 -13.55 -1.17 13.26
C GLN A 392 -14.56 -0.02 13.31
N PRO A 393 -14.17 1.28 13.32
CA PRO A 393 -15.13 2.38 13.26
C PRO A 393 -16.00 2.38 12.00
N VAL A 394 -15.52 1.86 10.88
CA VAL A 394 -16.32 1.69 9.65
C VAL A 394 -17.46 0.69 9.90
N MET A 395 -17.17 -0.42 10.58
CA MET A 395 -18.21 -1.41 10.91
C MET A 395 -19.30 -0.80 11.79
N GLN A 396 -18.90 0.00 12.79
CA GLN A 396 -19.84 0.75 13.65
C GLN A 396 -20.67 1.75 12.85
N ARG A 397 -20.07 2.46 11.88
CA ARG A 397 -20.78 3.43 11.02
C ARG A 397 -21.87 2.78 10.17
N PHE A 398 -21.68 1.55 9.73
CA PHE A 398 -22.65 0.81 8.93
C PHE A 398 -23.56 -0.12 9.75
N ASP A 399 -23.44 -0.11 11.08
CA ASP A 399 -24.18 -0.95 12.02
C ASP A 399 -24.10 -2.45 11.65
N ILE A 400 -22.86 -2.92 11.42
CA ILE A 400 -22.57 -4.32 11.07
C ILE A 400 -21.42 -4.84 11.92
N PRO A 401 -21.40 -6.16 12.27
CA PRO A 401 -20.34 -6.72 13.09
C PRO A 401 -19.02 -6.85 12.32
N ALA A 402 -19.08 -7.17 11.03
CA ALA A 402 -17.94 -7.46 10.17
C ALA A 402 -18.38 -7.50 8.70
N THR A 403 -17.43 -7.58 7.77
CA THR A 403 -17.71 -7.89 6.35
C THR A 403 -16.84 -9.04 5.86
N ALA A 404 -17.27 -9.73 4.79
CA ALA A 404 -16.42 -10.45 3.87
C ALA A 404 -15.91 -9.45 2.82
N ARG A 405 -14.62 -9.56 2.47
CA ARG A 405 -13.96 -8.63 1.54
C ARG A 405 -13.15 -9.38 0.51
N ALA A 406 -13.53 -9.28 -0.75
CA ALA A 406 -12.69 -9.62 -1.89
C ALA A 406 -11.90 -8.38 -2.34
N SER A 407 -10.63 -8.55 -2.67
CA SER A 407 -9.78 -7.47 -3.18
C SER A 407 -8.93 -7.98 -4.33
N PHE A 408 -8.95 -7.22 -5.42
CA PHE A 408 -8.37 -7.60 -6.70
C PHE A 408 -6.97 -7.01 -6.88
N ALA A 409 -6.20 -7.64 -7.75
CA ALA A 409 -4.88 -7.21 -8.18
C ALA A 409 -4.67 -7.55 -9.66
N LEU A 410 -3.60 -7.04 -10.25
CA LEU A 410 -3.27 -7.14 -11.68
C LEU A 410 -3.29 -8.56 -12.28
N TYR A 411 -3.16 -9.61 -11.45
CA TYR A 411 -3.14 -11.02 -11.89
C TYR A 411 -4.49 -11.74 -11.73
N ASN A 412 -5.50 -11.11 -11.13
CA ASN A 412 -6.81 -11.74 -10.98
C ASN A 412 -7.57 -11.78 -12.30
N THR A 413 -8.53 -12.69 -12.42
CA THR A 413 -9.28 -12.93 -13.65
C THR A 413 -10.79 -12.94 -13.39
N ARG A 414 -11.61 -12.83 -14.47
CA ARG A 414 -13.06 -12.94 -14.37
C ARG A 414 -13.49 -14.36 -13.95
N GLU A 415 -12.75 -15.39 -14.35
CA GLU A 415 -12.99 -16.78 -13.93
C GLU A 415 -12.79 -16.93 -12.40
N GLU A 416 -11.88 -16.17 -11.79
CA GLU A 416 -11.72 -16.13 -10.33
C GLU A 416 -12.89 -15.42 -9.64
N VAL A 417 -13.49 -14.43 -10.29
CA VAL A 417 -14.76 -13.82 -9.84
C VAL A 417 -15.90 -14.81 -9.95
N ASP A 418 -16.02 -15.55 -11.07
CA ASP A 418 -17.05 -16.59 -11.23
C ASP A 418 -16.88 -17.69 -10.18
N ALA A 419 -15.66 -18.09 -9.85
CA ALA A 419 -15.38 -19.02 -8.76
C ALA A 419 -15.83 -18.46 -7.40
N LEU A 420 -15.59 -17.17 -7.12
CA LEU A 420 -16.09 -16.50 -5.92
C LEU A 420 -17.62 -16.55 -5.83
N VAL A 421 -18.32 -16.26 -6.93
CA VAL A 421 -19.80 -16.33 -7.01
C VAL A 421 -20.29 -17.73 -6.68
N ALA A 422 -19.76 -18.76 -7.35
CA ALA A 422 -20.10 -20.16 -7.09
C ALA A 422 -19.80 -20.58 -5.65
N GLY A 423 -18.69 -20.11 -5.07
CA GLY A 423 -18.35 -20.32 -3.67
C GLY A 423 -19.35 -19.68 -2.71
N ILE A 424 -19.82 -18.45 -3.00
CA ILE A 424 -20.85 -17.76 -2.21
C ILE A 424 -22.20 -18.50 -2.29
N GLU A 425 -22.60 -18.97 -3.47
CA GLU A 425 -23.82 -19.79 -3.63
C GLU A 425 -23.74 -21.07 -2.79
N LYS A 426 -22.57 -21.71 -2.75
CA LYS A 426 -22.34 -22.87 -1.89
C LYS A 426 -22.42 -22.52 -0.39
N VAL A 427 -21.99 -21.34 0.02
CA VAL A 427 -22.22 -20.87 1.39
C VAL A 427 -23.72 -20.84 1.70
N GLN A 428 -24.55 -20.32 0.79
CA GLN A 428 -26.01 -20.30 0.97
C GLN A 428 -26.58 -21.71 1.11
N GLU A 429 -26.15 -22.67 0.28
CA GLU A 429 -26.61 -24.06 0.34
C GLU A 429 -26.31 -24.73 1.70
N VAL A 430 -25.18 -24.39 2.34
CA VAL A 430 -24.81 -24.93 3.66
C VAL A 430 -25.71 -24.42 4.78
N PHE A 431 -26.26 -23.20 4.64
CA PHE A 431 -27.11 -22.54 5.65
C PHE A 431 -28.60 -22.56 5.30
N ALA A 432 -29.01 -23.12 4.15
CA ALA A 432 -30.41 -23.30 3.76
C ALA A 432 -31.03 -24.51 4.50
#